data_68205c544bcafef40ce73c60068ac711
#
_entry.id   68205c544bcafef40ce73c60068ac711
#
_cell.length_a   1.000
_cell.length_b   1.000
_cell.length_c   1.000
_cell.angle_alpha   90.00
_cell.angle_beta   90.00
_cell.angle_gamma   90.00
#
_symmetry.space_group_name_H-M   'P 1'
#
loop_
_entity.id
_entity.type
_entity.pdbx_description
1 polymer ?
#
loop_
_entity_poly.entity_id
_entity_poly.type
_entity_poly.pdbx_seq_one_letter_code
_entity_poly.pdbx_strand_id
1 'polypeptide(L)'
;PISDTTVASASTQTYTNRPGSAEIAGVVTTRFRFALCAAIIAAVLFYLFGGASTPISDVSMAAHDYSPKGLIMLLPMAVLLLVAVKTRNIFKAIPVGIVVGIIIGLLSGVFTWESIFSLDGDKIGGFLFRGFNGMIGTVTFVLSLFGIIGILRASRTMDRVAEYIGNSKLAQTTRGVETAIGLGIGAATVLLGGVTSASILAFGPVADEIGKKKKLHPFRRAVLVDCIAMTLPAIVPFLSAFIFIVLAVIGGLRGEYAFIPPINPVSIALTSFYSLSLFVVFVFSI
;
A
#
# COMPACT_ATOMS: atom_id res chain seq x y z
N PRO A 1 12.63 -18.97 7.91
CA PRO A 1 12.16 -18.99 6.56
C PRO A 1 11.09 -17.94 6.39
N ILE A 2 11.49 -16.84 5.72
CA ILE A 2 10.66 -15.64 5.49
C ILE A 2 9.86 -15.85 4.19
N SER A 3 9.57 -17.10 3.83
CA SER A 3 9.14 -17.45 2.48
C SER A 3 7.63 -17.42 2.23
N ASP A 4 6.79 -17.12 3.21
CA ASP A 4 5.32 -17.18 3.03
C ASP A 4 4.60 -15.85 3.20
N THR A 5 5.29 -14.76 2.90
CA THR A 5 4.66 -13.45 2.78
C THR A 5 3.98 -13.28 1.43
N THR A 6 2.99 -14.11 1.17
CA THR A 6 1.86 -13.61 0.40
C THR A 6 1.30 -12.44 1.17
N VAL A 7 0.90 -11.39 0.49
CA VAL A 7 0.22 -10.15 0.87
C VAL A 7 -0.83 -10.26 2.03
N ALA A 8 -0.75 -11.29 2.84
CA ALA A 8 -1.27 -11.30 4.18
C ALA A 8 -0.50 -10.22 4.92
N SER A 9 -1.19 -9.15 5.26
CA SER A 9 -0.65 -8.03 6.00
C SER A 9 0.27 -8.52 7.13
N ALA A 10 1.31 -7.78 7.46
CA ALA A 10 2.18 -8.10 8.59
C ALA A 10 1.37 -8.34 9.88
N SER A 11 0.15 -7.76 10.00
CA SER A 11 -0.83 -8.07 11.04
C SER A 11 -1.23 -9.53 11.05
N THR A 12 -1.53 -10.10 9.90
CA THR A 12 -1.94 -11.51 9.81
C THR A 12 -0.79 -12.41 10.25
N GLN A 13 0.45 -12.12 9.87
CA GLN A 13 1.62 -12.88 10.33
C GLN A 13 1.88 -12.75 11.83
N THR A 14 1.72 -11.55 12.39
CA THR A 14 1.87 -11.32 13.82
C THR A 14 0.86 -12.13 14.63
N TYR A 15 -0.34 -12.32 14.08
CA TYR A 15 -1.44 -13.01 14.76
C TYR A 15 -1.52 -14.51 14.45
N THR A 16 -0.94 -15.01 13.35
CA THR A 16 -1.05 -16.44 12.96
C THR A 16 0.02 -17.36 13.57
N ASN A 17 1.13 -16.80 14.04
CA ASN A 17 2.26 -17.62 14.57
C ASN A 17 2.19 -17.96 16.07
N ARG A 18 1.04 -17.74 16.72
CA ARG A 18 0.88 -18.04 18.16
C ARG A 18 -0.36 -18.90 18.41
N PRO A 19 -0.35 -19.80 19.42
CA PRO A 19 -1.54 -20.54 19.81
C PRO A 19 -2.71 -19.60 20.14
N GLY A 20 -3.86 -19.79 19.48
CA GLY A 20 -5.02 -18.88 19.59
C GLY A 20 -4.95 -17.65 18.69
N SER A 21 -4.05 -17.65 17.71
CA SER A 21 -3.97 -16.61 16.67
C SER A 21 -5.05 -16.76 15.61
N ALA A 22 -5.30 -15.67 14.85
CA ALA A 22 -6.27 -15.68 13.76
C ALA A 22 -5.71 -16.41 12.54
N GLU A 23 -6.50 -17.29 11.94
CA GLU A 23 -6.17 -17.88 10.65
C GLU A 23 -6.27 -16.83 9.54
N ILE A 24 -5.35 -16.89 8.56
CA ILE A 24 -5.29 -15.95 7.44
C ILE A 24 -6.64 -15.88 6.69
N ALA A 25 -7.23 -17.03 6.41
CA ALA A 25 -8.52 -17.13 5.72
C ALA A 25 -9.66 -16.43 6.48
N GLY A 26 -9.69 -16.53 7.81
CA GLY A 26 -10.69 -15.88 8.64
C GLY A 26 -10.55 -14.35 8.68
N VAL A 27 -9.32 -13.85 8.70
CA VAL A 27 -9.05 -12.39 8.63
C VAL A 27 -9.47 -11.84 7.27
N VAL A 28 -9.09 -12.52 6.19
CA VAL A 28 -9.45 -12.12 4.81
C VAL A 28 -10.98 -12.10 4.64
N THR A 29 -11.69 -13.14 5.08
CA THR A 29 -13.15 -13.22 4.95
C THR A 29 -13.86 -12.12 5.75
N THR A 30 -13.38 -11.84 6.96
CA THR A 30 -13.95 -10.77 7.80
C THR A 30 -13.69 -9.40 7.18
N ARG A 31 -12.49 -9.16 6.68
CA ARG A 31 -12.11 -7.92 6.02
C ARG A 31 -12.85 -7.70 4.70
N PHE A 32 -13.10 -8.78 3.95
CA PHE A 32 -13.74 -8.70 2.63
C PHE A 32 -15.10 -7.99 2.68
N ARG A 33 -15.87 -8.19 3.73
CA ARG A 33 -17.17 -7.50 3.90
C ARG A 33 -17.01 -5.99 3.96
N PHE A 34 -16.04 -5.50 4.74
CA PHE A 34 -15.75 -4.06 4.85
C PHE A 34 -15.18 -3.52 3.55
N ALA A 35 -14.28 -4.27 2.92
CA ALA A 35 -13.68 -3.90 1.64
C ALA A 35 -14.71 -3.82 0.52
N LEU A 36 -15.68 -4.74 0.47
CA LEU A 36 -16.75 -4.74 -0.53
C LEU A 36 -17.67 -3.53 -0.35
N CYS A 37 -18.13 -3.25 0.88
CA CYS A 37 -18.92 -2.05 1.17
C CYS A 37 -18.17 -0.78 0.78
N ALA A 38 -16.90 -0.67 1.15
CA ALA A 38 -16.06 0.47 0.81
C ALA A 38 -15.86 0.61 -0.71
N ALA A 39 -15.70 -0.50 -1.43
CA ALA A 39 -15.55 -0.49 -2.89
C ALA A 39 -16.82 0.02 -3.59
N ILE A 40 -18.00 -0.39 -3.13
CA ILE A 40 -19.29 0.08 -3.67
C ILE A 40 -19.43 1.59 -3.43
N ILE A 41 -19.16 2.06 -2.20
CA ILE A 41 -19.22 3.49 -1.86
C ILE A 41 -18.20 4.26 -2.72
N ALA A 42 -16.98 3.77 -2.84
CA ALA A 42 -15.95 4.40 -3.66
C ALA A 42 -16.35 4.48 -5.14
N ALA A 43 -16.95 3.42 -5.69
CA ALA A 43 -17.44 3.41 -7.07
C ALA A 43 -18.51 4.48 -7.30
N VAL A 44 -19.45 4.63 -6.35
CA VAL A 44 -20.48 5.70 -6.40
C VAL A 44 -19.82 7.08 -6.32
N LEU A 45 -18.85 7.27 -5.42
CA LEU A 45 -18.13 8.54 -5.29
C LEU A 45 -17.34 8.87 -6.55
N PHE A 46 -16.68 7.88 -7.17
CA PHE A 46 -16.01 8.08 -8.46
C PHE A 46 -16.99 8.43 -9.57
N TYR A 47 -18.16 7.82 -9.59
CA TYR A 47 -19.20 8.14 -10.56
C TYR A 47 -19.73 9.58 -10.38
N LEU A 48 -19.94 10.01 -9.14
CA LEU A 48 -20.46 11.35 -8.84
C LEU A 48 -19.42 12.46 -9.00
N PHE A 49 -18.18 12.22 -8.59
CA PHE A 49 -17.13 13.25 -8.53
C PHE A 49 -16.02 13.06 -9.56
N GLY A 50 -15.88 11.88 -10.15
CA GLY A 50 -14.82 11.58 -11.11
C GLY A 50 -14.99 12.22 -12.48
N GLY A 51 -16.19 12.70 -12.84
CA GLY A 51 -16.48 13.36 -14.10
C GLY A 51 -16.25 14.89 -14.11
N ALA A 52 -15.82 15.47 -12.99
CA ALA A 52 -15.62 16.92 -12.84
C ALA A 52 -14.24 17.42 -13.33
N SER A 53 -13.46 16.58 -14.00
CA SER A 53 -12.19 16.99 -14.58
C SER A 53 -12.44 17.95 -15.76
N THR A 54 -11.72 19.06 -15.75
CA THR A 54 -11.62 19.97 -16.89
C THR A 54 -11.46 19.18 -18.19
N PRO A 55 -12.24 19.47 -19.23
CA PRO A 55 -12.05 18.80 -20.50
C PRO A 55 -10.59 18.98 -20.91
N ILE A 56 -9.89 17.88 -21.09
CA ILE A 56 -8.54 17.89 -21.62
C ILE A 56 -8.71 18.33 -23.07
N SER A 57 -8.47 19.62 -23.30
CA SER A 57 -8.63 20.26 -24.63
C SER A 57 -7.70 19.67 -25.69
N ASP A 58 -6.75 18.82 -25.31
CA ASP A 58 -5.79 18.17 -26.18
C ASP A 58 -5.85 16.63 -26.15
N VAL A 59 -7.05 16.06 -26.04
CA VAL A 59 -7.27 14.61 -26.25
C VAL A 59 -6.80 14.16 -27.64
N SER A 60 -6.71 15.06 -28.60
CA SER A 60 -6.18 14.80 -29.94
C SER A 60 -4.71 14.32 -29.94
N MET A 61 -3.88 14.76 -28.98
CA MET A 61 -2.51 14.26 -28.86
C MET A 61 -2.45 12.86 -28.21
N ALA A 62 -3.35 12.55 -27.31
CA ALA A 62 -3.41 11.22 -26.68
C ALA A 62 -4.03 10.17 -27.64
N ALA A 63 -4.87 10.59 -28.58
CA ALA A 63 -5.53 9.68 -29.52
C ALA A 63 -4.61 9.15 -30.62
N HIS A 64 -3.41 9.72 -30.80
CA HIS A 64 -2.56 9.37 -31.94
C HIS A 64 -1.66 8.14 -31.72
N ASP A 65 -1.55 7.64 -30.50
CA ASP A 65 -0.65 6.52 -30.14
C ASP A 65 -1.38 5.26 -29.62
N TYR A 66 -2.67 5.12 -29.91
CA TYR A 66 -3.38 3.88 -29.57
C TYR A 66 -2.97 2.74 -30.51
N SER A 67 -1.86 2.09 -30.18
CA SER A 67 -1.52 0.82 -30.80
C SER A 67 -2.21 -0.31 -30.03
N PRO A 68 -3.09 -1.11 -30.66
CA PRO A 68 -3.68 -2.30 -30.03
C PRO A 68 -2.62 -3.33 -29.61
N LYS A 69 -1.39 -3.19 -30.10
CA LYS A 69 -0.23 -3.97 -29.68
C LYS A 69 0.08 -3.79 -28.18
N GLY A 70 -0.27 -2.65 -27.59
CA GLY A 70 -0.13 -2.42 -26.14
C GLY A 70 -0.93 -3.39 -25.27
N LEU A 71 -2.05 -3.95 -25.77
CA LEU A 71 -2.85 -4.95 -25.05
C LEU A 71 -2.09 -6.26 -24.83
N ILE A 72 -1.10 -6.57 -25.66
CA ILE A 72 -0.23 -7.75 -25.48
C ILE A 72 0.54 -7.65 -24.14
N MET A 73 0.80 -6.43 -23.65
CA MET A 73 1.47 -6.21 -22.37
C MET A 73 0.61 -6.55 -21.14
N LEU A 74 -0.66 -6.91 -21.31
CA LEU A 74 -1.47 -7.53 -20.26
C LEU A 74 -1.06 -8.98 -19.98
N LEU A 75 -0.45 -9.66 -20.94
CA LEU A 75 0.04 -11.04 -20.78
C LEU A 75 1.11 -11.18 -19.69
N PRO A 76 2.19 -10.38 -19.66
CA PRO A 76 3.15 -10.39 -18.56
C PRO A 76 2.51 -10.16 -17.19
N MET A 77 1.53 -9.26 -17.11
CA MET A 77 0.80 -9.01 -15.88
C MET A 77 -0.02 -10.24 -15.45
N ALA A 78 -0.70 -10.88 -16.38
CA ALA A 78 -1.43 -12.13 -16.11
C ALA A 78 -0.50 -13.24 -15.62
N VAL A 79 0.66 -13.41 -16.27
CA VAL A 79 1.68 -14.39 -15.86
C VAL A 79 2.21 -14.07 -14.47
N LEU A 80 2.51 -12.80 -14.17
CA LEU A 80 2.94 -12.37 -12.84
C LEU A 80 1.90 -12.75 -11.79
N LEU A 81 0.62 -12.45 -12.04
CA LEU A 81 -0.47 -12.78 -11.11
C LEU A 81 -0.61 -14.30 -10.93
N LEU A 82 -0.55 -15.08 -12.02
CA LEU A 82 -0.61 -16.55 -11.95
C LEU A 82 0.56 -17.12 -11.13
N VAL A 83 1.78 -16.63 -11.37
CA VAL A 83 2.95 -17.07 -10.62
C VAL A 83 2.83 -16.65 -9.14
N ALA A 84 2.36 -15.43 -8.86
CA ALA A 84 2.16 -14.96 -7.50
C ALA A 84 1.15 -15.83 -6.73
N VAL A 85 0.02 -16.17 -7.35
CA VAL A 85 -1.02 -17.03 -6.75
C VAL A 85 -0.50 -18.46 -6.57
N LYS A 86 0.14 -19.03 -7.61
CA LYS A 86 0.61 -20.42 -7.61
C LYS A 86 1.77 -20.64 -6.63
N THR A 87 2.73 -19.71 -6.59
CA THR A 87 3.90 -19.81 -5.72
C THR A 87 3.66 -19.22 -4.33
N ARG A 88 2.57 -18.47 -4.16
CA ARG A 88 2.29 -17.67 -2.96
C ARG A 88 3.48 -16.78 -2.55
N ASN A 89 4.28 -16.36 -3.50
CA ASN A 89 5.49 -15.59 -3.27
C ASN A 89 5.65 -14.48 -4.33
N ILE A 90 5.38 -13.25 -3.92
CA ILE A 90 5.46 -12.09 -4.81
C ILE A 90 6.90 -11.79 -5.26
N PHE A 91 7.90 -12.09 -4.42
CA PHE A 91 9.32 -11.88 -4.77
C PHE A 91 9.81 -12.80 -5.89
N LYS A 92 9.17 -13.95 -6.07
CA LYS A 92 9.41 -14.83 -7.23
C LYS A 92 8.60 -14.39 -8.46
N ALA A 93 7.40 -13.87 -8.24
CA ALA A 93 6.51 -13.46 -9.32
C ALA A 93 6.99 -12.21 -10.05
N ILE A 94 7.53 -11.23 -9.34
CA ILE A 94 7.98 -9.95 -9.93
C ILE A 94 9.12 -10.17 -10.96
N PRO A 95 10.22 -10.85 -10.63
CA PRO A 95 11.28 -11.11 -11.63
C PRO A 95 10.78 -11.89 -12.85
N VAL A 96 9.93 -12.89 -12.64
CA VAL A 96 9.32 -13.66 -13.74
C VAL A 96 8.46 -12.75 -14.61
N GLY A 97 7.63 -11.89 -14.01
CA GLY A 97 6.81 -10.93 -14.76
C GLY A 97 7.65 -9.94 -15.58
N ILE A 98 8.75 -9.45 -15.01
CA ILE A 98 9.68 -8.55 -15.73
C ILE A 98 10.33 -9.27 -16.92
N VAL A 99 10.86 -10.46 -16.70
CA VAL A 99 11.52 -11.25 -17.78
C VAL A 99 10.53 -11.57 -18.90
N VAL A 100 9.33 -12.05 -18.55
CA VAL A 100 8.27 -12.32 -19.52
C VAL A 100 7.85 -11.05 -20.24
N GLY A 101 7.77 -9.91 -19.53
CA GLY A 101 7.45 -8.61 -20.10
C GLY A 101 8.48 -8.14 -21.12
N ILE A 102 9.76 -8.31 -20.83
CA ILE A 102 10.84 -8.00 -21.75
C ILE A 102 10.76 -8.87 -23.00
N ILE A 103 10.60 -10.19 -22.83
CA ILE A 103 10.52 -11.14 -23.96
C ILE A 103 9.31 -10.82 -24.85
N ILE A 104 8.12 -10.66 -24.27
CA ILE A 104 6.90 -10.36 -25.03
C ILE A 104 7.00 -8.97 -25.67
N GLY A 105 7.54 -7.97 -24.98
CA GLY A 105 7.71 -6.63 -25.51
C GLY A 105 8.64 -6.57 -26.72
N LEU A 106 9.74 -7.33 -26.69
CA LEU A 106 10.66 -7.46 -27.82
C LEU A 106 10.04 -8.21 -29.00
N LEU A 107 9.38 -9.36 -28.75
CA LEU A 107 8.74 -10.16 -29.78
C LEU A 107 7.59 -9.43 -30.46
N SER A 108 6.83 -8.64 -29.73
CA SER A 108 5.72 -7.83 -30.24
C SER A 108 6.16 -6.54 -30.94
N GLY A 109 7.44 -6.18 -30.84
CA GLY A 109 7.97 -4.91 -31.35
C GLY A 109 7.50 -3.68 -30.56
N VAL A 110 6.96 -3.87 -29.37
CA VAL A 110 6.60 -2.76 -28.43
C VAL A 110 7.86 -2.16 -27.82
N PHE A 111 8.87 -3.00 -27.56
CA PHE A 111 10.16 -2.58 -27.03
C PHE A 111 11.28 -2.85 -28.06
N THR A 112 12.23 -1.94 -28.11
CA THR A 112 13.53 -2.16 -28.77
C THR A 112 14.59 -2.43 -27.70
N TRP A 113 15.71 -3.04 -28.08
CA TRP A 113 16.83 -3.24 -27.15
C TRP A 113 17.32 -1.93 -26.55
N GLU A 114 17.37 -0.88 -27.35
CA GLU A 114 17.77 0.46 -26.90
C GLU A 114 16.78 1.06 -25.89
N SER A 115 15.49 0.77 -26.01
CA SER A 115 14.51 1.22 -25.01
C SER A 115 14.63 0.49 -23.69
N ILE A 116 15.10 -0.76 -23.68
CA ILE A 116 15.33 -1.55 -22.47
C ILE A 116 16.61 -1.13 -21.79
N PHE A 117 17.69 -1.08 -22.57
CA PHE A 117 19.03 -0.73 -22.12
C PHE A 117 19.75 0.03 -23.23
N SER A 118 20.14 1.28 -22.96
CA SER A 118 20.90 2.09 -23.89
C SER A 118 22.20 2.55 -23.26
N LEU A 119 23.25 2.55 -24.05
CA LEU A 119 24.55 3.12 -23.70
C LEU A 119 24.79 4.28 -24.66
N ASP A 120 24.74 5.51 -24.14
CA ASP A 120 24.97 6.73 -24.89
C ASP A 120 26.18 7.45 -24.31
N GLY A 121 27.36 7.10 -24.81
CA GLY A 121 28.66 7.49 -24.24
C GLY A 121 28.80 6.94 -22.80
N ASP A 122 29.04 7.83 -21.83
CA ASP A 122 29.18 7.48 -20.40
C ASP A 122 27.83 7.39 -19.66
N LYS A 123 26.70 7.57 -20.35
CA LYS A 123 25.36 7.53 -19.73
C LYS A 123 24.66 6.22 -20.03
N ILE A 124 24.31 5.53 -18.95
CA ILE A 124 23.45 4.35 -19.03
C ILE A 124 22.00 4.83 -19.06
N GLY A 125 21.24 4.38 -20.07
CA GLY A 125 19.83 4.72 -20.27
C GLY A 125 18.96 3.46 -20.38
N GLY A 126 17.75 3.65 -20.86
CA GLY A 126 16.72 2.60 -20.97
C GLY A 126 15.79 2.55 -19.77
N PHE A 127 14.63 1.91 -19.94
CA PHE A 127 13.57 1.92 -18.92
C PHE A 127 13.98 1.15 -17.65
N LEU A 128 14.80 0.11 -17.75
CA LEU A 128 15.29 -0.62 -16.59
C LEU A 128 16.14 0.27 -15.72
N PHE A 129 17.05 1.03 -16.30
CA PHE A 129 17.91 1.94 -15.56
C PHE A 129 17.15 3.13 -14.99
N ARG A 130 16.22 3.70 -15.77
CA ARG A 130 15.32 4.76 -15.30
C ARG A 130 14.45 4.28 -14.13
N GLY A 131 13.90 3.06 -14.22
CA GLY A 131 13.14 2.46 -13.13
C GLY A 131 13.97 2.27 -11.87
N PHE A 132 15.19 1.77 -12.01
CA PHE A 132 16.11 1.60 -10.88
C PHE A 132 16.47 2.94 -10.23
N ASN A 133 16.89 3.93 -11.04
CA ASN A 133 17.23 5.27 -10.54
C ASN A 133 16.02 5.97 -9.90
N GLY A 134 14.83 5.84 -10.47
CA GLY A 134 13.61 6.39 -9.89
C GLY A 134 13.27 5.81 -8.51
N MET A 135 13.75 4.59 -8.21
CA MET A 135 13.50 3.94 -6.92
C MET A 135 14.58 4.24 -5.86
N ILE A 136 15.74 4.78 -6.23
CA ILE A 136 16.84 5.04 -5.27
C ILE A 136 16.38 5.96 -4.15
N GLY A 137 15.71 7.07 -4.46
CA GLY A 137 15.19 8.00 -3.45
C GLY A 137 14.20 7.31 -2.51
N THR A 138 13.30 6.50 -3.05
CA THR A 138 12.30 5.74 -2.28
C THR A 138 12.98 4.72 -1.37
N VAL A 139 13.96 3.96 -1.88
CA VAL A 139 14.72 2.98 -1.10
C VAL A 139 15.48 3.66 0.04
N THR A 140 16.17 4.76 -0.26
CA THR A 140 16.91 5.55 0.75
C THR A 140 15.97 6.08 1.83
N PHE A 141 14.79 6.59 1.44
CA PHE A 141 13.77 7.05 2.39
C PHE A 141 13.27 5.91 3.28
N VAL A 142 12.96 4.76 2.71
CA VAL A 142 12.49 3.58 3.46
C VAL A 142 13.58 3.07 4.41
N LEU A 143 14.84 3.01 3.98
CA LEU A 143 15.96 2.63 4.85
C LEU A 143 16.14 3.61 6.02
N SER A 144 16.01 4.91 5.77
CA SER A 144 16.06 5.93 6.82
C SER A 144 14.91 5.76 7.83
N LEU A 145 13.70 5.46 7.35
CA LEU A 145 12.55 5.14 8.20
C LEU A 145 12.81 3.90 9.06
N PHE A 146 13.37 2.83 8.50
CA PHE A 146 13.74 1.66 9.30
C PHE A 146 14.80 1.96 10.35
N GLY A 147 15.73 2.87 10.08
CA GLY A 147 16.66 3.40 11.07
C GLY A 147 15.93 4.07 12.24
N ILE A 148 14.99 4.96 11.95
CA ILE A 148 14.15 5.64 12.96
C ILE A 148 13.35 4.62 13.77
N ILE A 149 12.73 3.65 13.10
CA ILE A 149 11.99 2.56 13.75
C ILE A 149 12.90 1.76 14.70
N GLY A 150 14.12 1.49 14.27
CA GLY A 150 15.14 0.83 15.10
C GLY A 150 15.41 1.60 16.39
N ILE A 151 15.60 2.91 16.29
CA ILE A 151 15.81 3.80 17.46
C ILE A 151 14.57 3.81 18.37
N LEU A 152 13.37 3.95 17.81
CA LEU A 152 12.11 3.96 18.57
C LEU A 152 11.87 2.63 19.32
N ARG A 153 12.26 1.51 18.72
CA ARG A 153 12.23 0.20 19.38
C ARG A 153 13.28 0.08 20.49
N ALA A 154 14.52 0.48 20.20
CA ALA A 154 15.61 0.42 21.18
C ALA A 154 15.32 1.31 22.42
N SER A 155 14.69 2.46 22.23
CA SER A 155 14.29 3.37 23.30
C SER A 155 13.05 2.92 24.08
N ARG A 156 12.40 1.80 23.71
CA ARG A 156 11.13 1.33 24.26
C ARG A 156 10.01 2.38 24.23
N THR A 157 10.10 3.33 23.32
CA THR A 157 9.08 4.40 23.18
C THR A 157 7.73 3.80 22.79
N MET A 158 7.73 2.78 21.91
CA MET A 158 6.51 2.09 21.50
C MET A 158 5.84 1.36 22.66
N ASP A 159 6.61 0.70 23.53
CA ASP A 159 6.10 0.00 24.72
C ASP A 159 5.43 1.00 25.67
N ARG A 160 6.04 2.17 25.88
CA ARG A 160 5.48 3.23 26.74
C ARG A 160 4.17 3.81 26.18
N VAL A 161 4.12 4.08 24.87
CA VAL A 161 2.90 4.54 24.19
C VAL A 161 1.79 3.51 24.34
N ALA A 162 2.12 2.25 24.20
CA ALA A 162 1.25 1.14 24.35
C ALA A 162 0.67 1.00 25.75
N GLU A 163 1.52 1.12 26.76
CA GLU A 163 1.12 1.05 28.15
C GLU A 163 0.24 2.24 28.52
N TYR A 164 0.58 3.44 28.05
CA TYR A 164 -0.22 4.64 28.25
C TYR A 164 -1.63 4.50 27.66
N ILE A 165 -1.73 3.99 26.42
CA ILE A 165 -3.02 3.75 25.76
C ILE A 165 -3.80 2.64 26.46
N GLY A 166 -3.14 1.54 26.83
CA GLY A 166 -3.77 0.40 27.50
C GLY A 166 -4.32 0.71 28.90
N ASN A 167 -3.70 1.65 29.60
CA ASN A 167 -4.12 2.10 30.93
C ASN A 167 -5.11 3.27 30.88
N SER A 168 -5.44 3.79 29.72
CA SER A 168 -6.38 4.90 29.55
C SER A 168 -7.80 4.51 29.97
N LYS A 169 -8.60 5.48 30.40
CA LYS A 169 -10.02 5.29 30.71
C LYS A 169 -10.83 4.79 29.50
N LEU A 170 -10.35 5.07 28.30
CA LEU A 170 -10.93 4.57 27.05
C LEU A 170 -10.87 3.04 26.96
N ALA A 171 -9.84 2.40 27.49
CA ALA A 171 -9.66 0.96 27.43
C ALA A 171 -10.52 0.16 28.44
N GLN A 172 -11.49 0.78 29.10
CA GLN A 172 -12.35 0.10 30.08
C GLN A 172 -13.51 -0.69 29.43
N THR A 173 -14.05 -0.22 28.31
CA THR A 173 -15.14 -0.87 27.58
C THR A 173 -14.64 -1.59 26.33
N THR A 174 -15.40 -2.53 25.78
CA THR A 174 -15.04 -3.24 24.54
C THR A 174 -14.85 -2.28 23.36
N ARG A 175 -15.80 -1.35 23.17
CA ARG A 175 -15.68 -0.30 22.15
C ARG A 175 -14.51 0.64 22.41
N GLY A 176 -14.30 1.00 23.66
CA GLY A 176 -13.17 1.83 24.04
C GLY A 176 -11.83 1.15 23.78
N VAL A 177 -11.72 -0.16 23.97
CA VAL A 177 -10.53 -0.94 23.58
C VAL A 177 -10.32 -0.95 22.07
N GLU A 178 -11.38 -1.14 21.29
CA GLU A 178 -11.30 -1.07 19.83
C GLU A 178 -10.83 0.33 19.36
N THR A 179 -11.40 1.38 19.95
CA THR A 179 -10.97 2.77 19.69
C THR A 179 -9.52 3.01 20.13
N ALA A 180 -9.11 2.51 21.29
CA ALA A 180 -7.74 2.65 21.79
C ALA A 180 -6.73 1.92 20.87
N ILE A 181 -7.05 0.71 20.41
CA ILE A 181 -6.25 -0.02 19.42
C ILE A 181 -6.19 0.78 18.11
N GLY A 182 -7.33 1.31 17.66
CA GLY A 182 -7.42 2.11 16.44
C GLY A 182 -6.57 3.38 16.49
N LEU A 183 -6.65 4.13 17.58
CA LEU A 183 -5.84 5.33 17.80
C LEU A 183 -4.36 4.98 17.91
N GLY A 184 -4.02 3.90 18.61
CA GLY A 184 -2.64 3.47 18.79
C GLY A 184 -1.97 3.04 17.49
N ILE A 185 -2.63 2.21 16.69
CA ILE A 185 -2.09 1.83 15.37
C ILE A 185 -2.09 3.02 14.41
N GLY A 186 -3.08 3.90 14.51
CA GLY A 186 -3.13 5.14 13.74
C GLY A 186 -1.95 6.04 14.05
N ALA A 187 -1.69 6.30 15.31
CA ALA A 187 -0.53 7.08 15.75
C ALA A 187 0.78 6.42 15.31
N ALA A 188 0.93 5.10 15.49
CA ALA A 188 2.10 4.38 15.04
C ALA A 188 2.29 4.50 13.52
N THR A 189 1.21 4.44 12.72
CA THR A 189 1.28 4.56 11.26
C THR A 189 1.71 5.96 10.84
N VAL A 190 1.18 7.00 11.46
CA VAL A 190 1.59 8.39 11.19
C VAL A 190 3.04 8.63 11.59
N LEU A 191 3.43 8.22 12.81
CA LEU A 191 4.80 8.39 13.32
C LEU A 191 5.85 7.64 12.48
N LEU A 192 5.47 6.52 11.87
CA LEU A 192 6.34 5.71 11.02
C LEU A 192 6.21 6.06 9.53
N GLY A 193 5.71 7.26 9.22
CA GLY A 193 5.67 7.79 7.85
C GLY A 193 4.75 7.01 6.90
N GLY A 194 3.70 6.37 7.43
CA GLY A 194 2.75 5.59 6.64
C GLY A 194 3.26 4.20 6.22
N VAL A 195 4.39 3.74 6.78
CA VAL A 195 4.91 2.38 6.50
C VAL A 195 4.09 1.36 7.29
N THR A 196 3.06 0.83 6.65
CA THR A 196 2.06 -0.07 7.25
C THR A 196 2.67 -1.28 7.94
N SER A 197 3.57 -1.99 7.27
CA SER A 197 4.21 -3.19 7.83
C SER A 197 4.99 -2.88 9.11
N ALA A 198 5.69 -1.74 9.13
CA ALA A 198 6.45 -1.31 10.30
C ALA A 198 5.53 -0.95 11.47
N SER A 199 4.44 -0.24 11.19
CA SER A 199 3.44 0.15 12.19
C SER A 199 2.79 -1.07 12.83
N ILE A 200 2.42 -2.05 12.02
CA ILE A 200 1.82 -3.30 12.48
C ILE A 200 2.81 -4.13 13.30
N LEU A 201 4.07 -4.23 12.86
CA LEU A 201 5.10 -4.95 13.62
C LEU A 201 5.43 -4.26 14.95
N ALA A 202 5.37 -2.92 14.99
CA ALA A 202 5.63 -2.15 16.20
C ALA A 202 4.46 -2.22 17.20
N PHE A 203 3.25 -1.96 16.75
CA PHE A 203 2.08 -1.84 17.63
C PHE A 203 1.21 -3.10 17.70
N GLY A 204 1.30 -4.01 16.74
CA GLY A 204 0.49 -5.24 16.69
C GLY A 204 0.54 -6.10 17.96
N PRO A 205 1.73 -6.39 18.53
CA PRO A 205 1.82 -7.15 19.78
C PRO A 205 1.06 -6.51 20.94
N VAL A 206 1.06 -5.19 21.00
CA VAL A 206 0.36 -4.38 22.01
C VAL A 206 -1.14 -4.42 21.82
N ALA A 207 -1.59 -4.21 20.58
CA ALA A 207 -3.00 -4.35 20.22
C ALA A 207 -3.53 -5.74 20.55
N ASP A 208 -2.71 -6.78 20.36
CA ASP A 208 -3.05 -8.15 20.71
C ASP A 208 -3.22 -8.32 22.24
N GLU A 209 -2.28 -7.80 23.03
CA GLU A 209 -2.32 -7.89 24.48
C GLU A 209 -3.53 -7.15 25.06
N ILE A 210 -3.75 -5.90 24.64
CA ILE A 210 -4.90 -5.10 25.08
C ILE A 210 -6.21 -5.78 24.69
N GLY A 211 -6.32 -6.26 23.45
CA GLY A 211 -7.51 -6.93 22.97
C GLY A 211 -7.79 -8.26 23.66
N LYS A 212 -6.76 -9.02 24.06
CA LYS A 212 -6.91 -10.25 24.85
C LYS A 212 -7.47 -9.99 26.25
N LYS A 213 -7.01 -8.93 26.92
CA LYS A 213 -7.52 -8.54 28.24
C LYS A 213 -9.04 -8.31 28.24
N LYS A 214 -9.60 -7.86 27.14
CA LYS A 214 -11.06 -7.64 26.96
C LYS A 214 -11.75 -8.72 26.11
N LYS A 215 -11.10 -9.87 25.89
CA LYS A 215 -11.67 -11.01 25.17
C LYS A 215 -12.16 -10.68 23.74
N LEU A 216 -11.55 -9.68 23.08
CA LEU A 216 -11.82 -9.39 21.67
C LEU A 216 -11.41 -10.58 20.81
N HIS A 217 -12.28 -10.95 19.86
CA HIS A 217 -12.01 -12.05 18.95
C HIS A 217 -10.73 -11.82 18.14
N PRO A 218 -9.86 -12.83 17.93
CA PRO A 218 -8.60 -12.68 17.20
C PRO A 218 -8.75 -12.01 15.83
N PHE A 219 -9.78 -12.40 15.06
CA PHE A 219 -10.03 -11.81 13.74
C PHE A 219 -10.37 -10.32 13.83
N ARG A 220 -11.15 -9.92 14.84
CA ARG A 220 -11.49 -8.51 15.05
C ARG A 220 -10.26 -7.68 15.36
N ARG A 221 -9.36 -8.16 16.22
CA ARG A 221 -8.09 -7.49 16.56
C ARG A 221 -7.22 -7.32 15.32
N ALA A 222 -7.07 -8.38 14.52
CA ALA A 222 -6.28 -8.35 13.30
C ALA A 222 -6.85 -7.36 12.28
N VAL A 223 -8.18 -7.38 12.05
CA VAL A 223 -8.86 -6.49 11.10
C VAL A 223 -8.78 -5.04 11.55
N LEU A 224 -8.89 -4.74 12.86
CA LEU A 224 -8.72 -3.41 13.43
C LEU A 224 -7.36 -2.81 13.06
N VAL A 225 -6.31 -3.56 13.36
CA VAL A 225 -4.93 -3.12 13.10
C VAL A 225 -4.68 -2.95 11.60
N ASP A 226 -5.15 -3.91 10.80
CA ASP A 226 -4.91 -3.94 9.37
C ASP A 226 -5.67 -2.82 8.62
N CYS A 227 -6.97 -2.68 8.86
CA CYS A 227 -7.78 -1.67 8.17
C CYS A 227 -7.29 -0.24 8.44
N ILE A 228 -6.97 0.10 9.69
CA ILE A 228 -6.52 1.44 10.03
C ILE A 228 -5.12 1.70 9.50
N ALA A 229 -4.18 0.76 9.68
CA ALA A 229 -2.83 0.92 9.18
C ALA A 229 -2.76 1.02 7.65
N MET A 230 -3.68 0.39 6.93
CA MET A 230 -3.70 0.43 5.47
C MET A 230 -4.40 1.66 4.89
N THR A 231 -5.37 2.24 5.59
CA THR A 231 -6.14 3.38 5.08
C THR A 231 -5.45 4.72 5.35
N LEU A 232 -4.86 4.88 6.52
CA LEU A 232 -4.23 6.15 6.92
C LEU A 232 -3.14 6.64 5.97
N PRO A 233 -2.24 5.80 5.42
CA PRO A 233 -1.22 6.28 4.50
C PRO A 233 -1.76 6.93 3.22
N ALA A 234 -2.96 6.55 2.80
CA ALA A 234 -3.59 7.16 1.63
C ALA A 234 -4.39 8.43 1.96
N ILE A 235 -4.76 8.62 3.24
CA ILE A 235 -5.59 9.74 3.69
C ILE A 235 -4.74 10.90 4.20
N VAL A 236 -3.59 10.61 4.84
CA VAL A 236 -2.72 11.64 5.44
C VAL A 236 -1.73 12.16 4.39
N PRO A 237 -1.92 13.40 3.86
CA PRO A 237 -1.23 13.83 2.65
C PRO A 237 0.27 14.10 2.84
N PHE A 238 0.72 14.53 4.03
CA PHE A 238 2.08 15.02 4.20
C PHE A 238 3.03 14.05 4.93
N LEU A 239 2.51 12.98 5.51
CA LEU A 239 3.28 12.02 6.30
C LEU A 239 3.23 10.60 5.70
N SER A 240 3.00 10.48 4.39
CA SER A 240 2.81 9.21 3.73
C SER A 240 3.84 8.95 2.63
N ALA A 241 4.65 7.93 2.82
CA ALA A 241 5.54 7.43 1.78
C ALA A 241 4.77 7.05 0.49
N PHE A 242 3.53 6.55 0.62
CA PHE A 242 2.68 6.20 -0.52
C PHE A 242 2.37 7.39 -1.41
N ILE A 243 1.97 8.52 -0.83
CA ILE A 243 1.63 9.74 -1.58
C ILE A 243 2.87 10.31 -2.25
N PHE A 244 4.03 10.29 -1.57
CA PHE A 244 5.29 10.73 -2.17
C PHE A 244 5.74 9.83 -3.32
N ILE A 245 5.54 8.50 -3.23
CA ILE A 245 5.80 7.58 -4.34
C ILE A 245 4.92 7.92 -5.55
N VAL A 246 3.62 8.13 -5.34
CA VAL A 246 2.69 8.52 -6.41
C VAL A 246 3.10 9.84 -7.05
N LEU A 247 3.46 10.84 -6.25
CA LEU A 247 3.96 12.13 -6.76
C LEU A 247 5.25 11.98 -7.56
N ALA A 248 6.18 11.15 -7.11
CA ALA A 248 7.42 10.88 -7.83
C ALA A 248 7.17 10.21 -9.19
N VAL A 249 6.26 9.22 -9.24
CA VAL A 249 5.84 8.57 -10.49
C VAL A 249 5.19 9.56 -11.43
N ILE A 250 4.22 10.35 -10.95
CA ILE A 250 3.55 11.38 -11.76
C ILE A 250 4.53 12.44 -12.24
N GLY A 251 5.47 12.86 -11.37
CA GLY A 251 6.52 13.81 -11.73
C GLY A 251 7.42 13.30 -12.86
N GLY A 252 7.76 12.01 -12.84
CA GLY A 252 8.49 11.35 -13.93
C GLY A 252 7.70 11.31 -15.23
N LEU A 253 6.43 10.92 -15.14
CA LEU A 253 5.54 10.85 -16.32
C LEU A 253 5.28 12.22 -16.94
N ARG A 254 5.22 13.29 -16.16
CA ARG A 254 5.06 14.66 -16.69
C ARG A 254 6.23 15.12 -17.56
N GLY A 255 7.41 14.56 -17.38
CA GLY A 255 8.53 14.82 -18.26
C GLY A 255 8.35 14.22 -19.67
N GLU A 256 7.57 13.15 -19.79
CA GLU A 256 7.26 12.49 -21.05
C GLU A 256 5.90 12.94 -21.63
N TYR A 257 4.93 13.25 -20.76
CA TYR A 257 3.54 13.58 -21.13
C TYR A 257 3.12 14.95 -20.59
N ALA A 258 3.24 15.96 -21.42
CA ALA A 258 2.95 17.36 -21.06
C ALA A 258 1.48 17.64 -20.67
N PHE A 259 0.54 16.75 -21.04
CA PHE A 259 -0.89 16.87 -20.70
C PHE A 259 -1.20 16.50 -19.24
N ILE A 260 -0.26 15.89 -18.50
CA ILE A 260 -0.50 15.50 -17.10
C ILE A 260 -0.47 16.77 -16.23
N PRO A 261 -1.58 17.14 -15.55
CA PRO A 261 -1.62 18.33 -14.72
C PRO A 261 -0.73 18.20 -13.48
N PRO A 262 -0.31 19.33 -12.87
CA PRO A 262 0.37 19.32 -11.59
C PRO A 262 -0.59 18.80 -10.51
N ILE A 263 -0.18 17.75 -9.79
CA ILE A 263 -0.97 17.15 -8.72
C ILE A 263 -0.26 17.42 -7.40
N ASN A 264 -1.03 17.81 -6.38
CA ASN A 264 -0.53 18.03 -5.05
C ASN A 264 -0.90 16.87 -4.11
N PRO A 265 -0.20 16.70 -2.97
CA PRO A 265 -0.47 15.61 -2.03
C PRO A 265 -1.91 15.57 -1.51
N VAL A 266 -2.51 16.75 -1.31
CA VAL A 266 -3.88 16.89 -0.80
C VAL A 266 -4.89 16.38 -1.80
N SER A 267 -4.70 16.67 -3.09
CA SER A 267 -5.57 16.17 -4.16
C SER A 267 -5.56 14.64 -4.20
N ILE A 268 -4.38 14.00 -4.07
CA ILE A 268 -4.28 12.54 -4.04
C ILE A 268 -5.03 11.97 -2.83
N ALA A 269 -4.84 12.56 -1.65
CA ALA A 269 -5.52 12.12 -0.44
C ALA A 269 -7.06 12.25 -0.57
N LEU A 270 -7.55 13.36 -1.09
CA LEU A 270 -8.99 13.61 -1.26
C LEU A 270 -9.63 12.72 -2.34
N THR A 271 -8.89 12.35 -3.37
CA THR A 271 -9.38 11.45 -4.43
C THR A 271 -9.20 9.97 -4.10
N SER A 272 -8.56 9.64 -3.00
CA SER A 272 -8.44 8.25 -2.50
C SER A 272 -9.76 7.73 -1.91
N PHE A 273 -10.84 7.77 -2.69
CA PHE A 273 -12.20 7.46 -2.25
C PHE A 273 -12.32 6.06 -1.63
N TYR A 274 -11.59 5.07 -2.13
CA TYR A 274 -11.62 3.73 -1.54
C TYR A 274 -11.07 3.72 -0.11
N SER A 275 -9.92 4.35 0.12
CA SER A 275 -9.30 4.41 1.44
C SER A 275 -10.14 5.22 2.42
N LEU A 276 -10.70 6.36 1.96
CA LEU A 276 -11.62 7.18 2.75
C LEU A 276 -12.88 6.38 3.12
N SER A 277 -13.50 5.71 2.16
CA SER A 277 -14.71 4.89 2.38
C SER A 277 -14.43 3.73 3.33
N LEU A 278 -13.30 3.03 3.14
CA LEU A 278 -12.91 1.93 4.01
C LEU A 278 -12.66 2.39 5.44
N PHE A 279 -12.00 3.54 5.62
CA PHE A 279 -11.78 4.14 6.93
C PHE A 279 -13.10 4.48 7.61
N VAL A 280 -14.01 5.16 6.89
CA VAL A 280 -15.31 5.55 7.42
C VAL A 280 -16.15 4.32 7.79
N VAL A 281 -16.32 3.36 6.87
CA VAL A 281 -17.07 2.11 7.12
C VAL A 281 -16.51 1.38 8.32
N PHE A 282 -15.18 1.36 8.46
CA PHE A 282 -14.53 0.67 9.55
C PHE A 282 -14.70 1.40 10.89
N VAL A 283 -14.56 2.72 10.93
CA VAL A 283 -14.79 3.53 12.14
C VAL A 283 -16.24 3.38 12.62
N PHE A 284 -17.22 3.38 11.72
CA PHE A 284 -18.62 3.13 12.09
C PHE A 284 -18.88 1.69 12.58
N SER A 285 -17.97 0.75 12.34
CA SER A 285 -18.08 -0.61 12.83
C SER A 285 -17.60 -0.80 14.28
N ILE A 286 -16.88 0.20 14.82
CA ILE A 286 -16.42 0.28 16.22
C ILE A 286 -17.55 0.77 17.10
#